data_00d483eb2ba1e404e72e75dfde44a539
#
_entry.id   00d483eb2ba1e404e72e75dfde44a539
#
_cell.length_a   1.000
_cell.length_b   1.000
_cell.length_c   1.000
_cell.angle_alpha   90.00
_cell.angle_beta   90.00
_cell.angle_gamma   90.00
#
_symmetry.space_group_name_H-M   'P 1'
#
loop_
_entity.id
_entity.type
_entity.pdbx_description
1 polymer ?
#
loop_
_entity_poly.entity_id
_entity_poly.type
_entity_poly.pdbx_seq_one_letter_code
_entity_poly.pdbx_strand_id
1 'polypeptide(L)'
;VDLKTNLKEDHYLQAMLGSIVIKTQQKEYRPVDIVADVLTRRDTTHAVLNCGDFHLRMDTHGGYKKLLSRLDELQGEVMSQLKNRRIDQVAIRREFPLGRITLTTGKDNFISRFIEYNGYHFKTVDMDLRTSPISGLNGHLNIDSLVAQGVQLDTVRANVMTQGDTIRYTARIVNNKKNPQYVFQALVDGELAERGSDIAARIYDANGKLGVRVGL
;
A
#
# COMPACT_ATOMS: atom_id res chain seq x y z
N VAL A 1 7.19 -2.97 26.85
CA VAL A 1 8.11 -2.55 25.79
C VAL A 1 9.51 -3.03 26.15
N ASP A 2 10.14 -3.78 25.28
CA ASP A 2 11.54 -4.20 25.39
C ASP A 2 12.34 -3.58 24.27
N LEU A 3 13.43 -2.91 24.58
CA LEU A 3 14.32 -2.26 23.62
C LEU A 3 15.75 -2.73 23.86
N LYS A 4 16.34 -3.38 22.87
CA LYS A 4 17.75 -3.76 22.86
C LYS A 4 18.46 -3.04 21.73
N THR A 5 19.61 -2.45 22.02
CA THR A 5 20.39 -1.71 21.04
C THR A 5 21.89 -1.79 21.34
N ASN A 6 22.73 -1.87 20.30
CA ASN A 6 24.16 -1.67 20.44
C ASN A 6 24.58 -0.18 20.24
N LEU A 7 23.59 0.73 20.14
CA LEU A 7 23.75 2.17 19.90
C LEU A 7 24.44 2.53 18.58
N LYS A 8 24.64 1.56 17.70
CA LYS A 8 25.27 1.75 16.37
C LYS A 8 24.30 1.42 15.24
N GLU A 9 24.13 0.14 14.94
CA GLU A 9 23.41 -0.33 13.76
C GLU A 9 22.39 -1.42 14.09
N ASP A 10 22.51 -2.07 15.25
CA ASP A 10 21.62 -3.16 15.65
C ASP A 10 20.63 -2.67 16.71
N HIS A 11 19.38 -2.69 16.35
CA HIS A 11 18.27 -2.32 17.24
C HIS A 11 17.20 -3.40 17.18
N TYR A 12 16.74 -3.79 18.32
CA TYR A 12 15.59 -4.65 18.48
C TYR A 12 14.56 -3.95 19.36
N LEU A 13 13.37 -3.77 18.86
CA LEU A 13 12.22 -3.24 19.57
C LEU A 13 11.12 -4.27 19.57
N GLN A 14 10.70 -4.69 20.75
CA GLN A 14 9.48 -5.42 20.96
C GLN A 14 8.55 -4.57 21.82
N ALA A 15 7.37 -4.26 21.30
CA ALA A 15 6.36 -3.49 22.00
C ALA A 15 5.06 -4.29 22.01
N MET A 16 4.46 -4.41 23.18
CA MET A 16 3.12 -4.94 23.36
C MET A 16 2.31 -3.88 24.11
N LEU A 17 1.24 -3.43 23.48
CA LEU A 17 0.27 -2.50 24.03
C LEU A 17 -1.01 -3.29 24.27
N GLY A 18 -1.21 -3.69 25.52
CA GLY A 18 -2.38 -4.44 25.95
C GLY A 18 -3.32 -3.60 26.80
N SER A 19 -4.54 -4.08 26.95
CA SER A 19 -5.57 -3.45 27.80
C SER A 19 -5.85 -1.98 27.45
N ILE A 20 -5.75 -1.62 26.17
CA ILE A 20 -6.03 -0.28 25.69
C ILE A 20 -7.51 0.00 25.87
N VAL A 21 -7.84 1.16 26.42
CA VAL A 21 -9.21 1.63 26.57
C VAL A 21 -9.32 2.99 25.88
N ILE A 22 -10.12 3.07 24.84
CA ILE A 22 -10.40 4.31 24.12
C ILE A 22 -11.80 4.76 24.52
N LYS A 23 -11.87 5.91 25.18
CA LYS A 23 -13.14 6.52 25.58
C LYS A 23 -13.45 7.69 24.63
N THR A 24 -14.57 7.61 23.98
CA THR A 24 -15.18 8.74 23.28
C THR A 24 -16.37 9.27 24.09
N GLN A 25 -16.93 10.40 23.71
CA GLN A 25 -18.12 10.95 24.40
C GLN A 25 -19.33 10.01 24.39
N GLN A 26 -19.36 9.02 23.48
CA GLN A 26 -20.51 8.15 23.27
C GLN A 26 -20.21 6.66 23.51
N LYS A 27 -18.96 6.20 23.43
CA LYS A 27 -18.60 4.77 23.50
C LYS A 27 -17.22 4.57 24.12
N GLU A 28 -17.08 3.43 24.84
CA GLU A 28 -15.81 2.88 25.25
C GLU A 28 -15.47 1.74 24.27
N TYR A 29 -14.24 1.77 23.73
CA TYR A 29 -13.72 0.73 22.84
C TYR A 29 -12.46 0.12 23.44
N ARG A 30 -12.40 -1.19 23.48
CA ARG A 30 -11.24 -1.97 23.96
C ARG A 30 -10.68 -2.78 22.80
N PRO A 31 -9.69 -2.25 22.08
CA PRO A 31 -9.05 -2.99 21.00
C PRO A 31 -8.31 -4.21 21.53
N VAL A 32 -8.12 -5.20 20.68
CA VAL A 32 -7.14 -6.27 20.91
C VAL A 32 -5.74 -5.70 21.03
N ASP A 33 -4.87 -6.43 21.70
CA ASP A 33 -3.50 -6.02 21.93
C ASP A 33 -2.78 -5.74 20.62
N ILE A 34 -1.95 -4.69 20.62
CA ILE A 34 -1.07 -4.35 19.51
C ILE A 34 0.30 -4.91 19.84
N VAL A 35 0.82 -5.75 18.97
CA VAL A 35 2.16 -6.33 19.07
C VAL A 35 3.00 -5.85 17.92
N ALA A 36 4.08 -5.16 18.24
CA ALA A 36 5.10 -4.73 17.29
C ALA A 36 6.43 -5.41 17.61
N ASP A 37 7.04 -5.98 16.59
CA ASP A 37 8.38 -6.57 16.63
C ASP A 37 9.21 -5.98 15.50
N VAL A 38 10.29 -5.28 15.83
CA VAL A 38 11.15 -4.63 14.85
C VAL A 38 12.59 -4.99 15.17
N LEU A 39 13.23 -5.67 14.22
CA LEU A 39 14.64 -5.97 14.23
C LEU A 39 15.31 -5.24 13.08
N THR A 40 16.21 -4.34 13.36
CA THR A 40 17.07 -3.72 12.35
C THR A 40 18.53 -3.99 12.67
N ARG A 41 19.27 -4.37 11.65
CA ARG A 41 20.71 -4.61 11.67
C ARG A 41 21.33 -3.84 10.51
N ARG A 42 22.65 -3.87 10.43
CA ARG A 42 23.36 -3.24 9.31
C ARG A 42 22.81 -3.61 7.94
N ASP A 43 22.48 -4.88 7.74
CA ASP A 43 22.16 -5.46 6.44
C ASP A 43 20.67 -5.76 6.24
N THR A 44 19.86 -5.68 7.29
CA THR A 44 18.45 -6.07 7.23
C THR A 44 17.60 -5.26 8.19
N THR A 45 16.35 -5.02 7.77
CA THR A 45 15.28 -4.58 8.66
C THR A 45 14.09 -5.51 8.48
N HIS A 46 13.63 -6.06 9.60
CA HIS A 46 12.45 -6.88 9.70
C HIS A 46 11.47 -6.21 10.67
N ALA A 47 10.24 -5.99 10.24
CA ALA A 47 9.21 -5.43 11.10
C ALA A 47 7.90 -6.21 10.94
N VAL A 48 7.28 -6.51 12.07
CA VAL A 48 5.96 -7.13 12.15
C VAL A 48 5.09 -6.30 13.06
N LEU A 49 3.87 -6.00 12.62
CA LEU A 49 2.86 -5.34 13.42
C LEU A 49 1.56 -6.13 13.33
N ASN A 50 1.08 -6.62 14.47
CA ASN A 50 -0.15 -7.37 14.60
C ASN A 50 -1.12 -6.66 15.54
N CYS A 51 -2.38 -6.57 15.15
CA CYS A 51 -3.45 -6.03 15.96
C CYS A 51 -4.80 -6.62 15.51
N GLY A 52 -5.27 -7.65 16.19
CA GLY A 52 -6.47 -8.39 15.75
C GLY A 52 -6.29 -9.01 14.37
N ASP A 53 -7.16 -8.64 13.43
CA ASP A 53 -7.10 -9.08 12.03
C ASP A 53 -6.17 -8.23 11.14
N PHE A 54 -5.41 -7.29 11.74
CA PHE A 54 -4.38 -6.52 11.05
C PHE A 54 -3.03 -7.21 11.19
N HIS A 55 -2.41 -7.53 10.07
CA HIS A 55 -1.09 -8.15 9.98
C HIS A 55 -0.25 -7.43 8.94
N LEU A 56 0.74 -6.68 9.40
CA LEU A 56 1.74 -6.04 8.55
C LEU A 56 3.08 -6.72 8.77
N ARG A 57 3.74 -7.08 7.69
CA ARG A 57 5.11 -7.56 7.70
C ARG A 57 5.94 -6.82 6.65
N MET A 58 7.12 -6.41 7.03
CA MET A 58 8.10 -5.77 6.18
C MET A 58 9.46 -6.45 6.36
N ASP A 59 10.03 -6.91 5.27
CA ASP A 59 11.38 -7.47 5.19
C ASP A 59 12.18 -6.67 4.17
N THR A 60 13.27 -6.02 4.59
CA THR A 60 14.10 -5.20 3.69
C THR A 60 15.58 -5.47 3.88
N HIS A 61 16.35 -5.32 2.81
CA HIS A 61 17.80 -5.28 2.86
C HIS A 61 18.30 -3.88 3.25
N GLY A 62 19.24 -3.85 4.17
CA GLY A 62 19.80 -2.64 4.77
C GLY A 62 19.13 -2.28 6.09
N GLY A 63 19.90 -1.65 6.96
CA GLY A 63 19.39 -1.12 8.22
C GLY A 63 18.44 0.05 8.00
N TYR A 64 17.71 0.43 9.04
CA TYR A 64 16.66 1.45 8.95
C TYR A 64 17.15 2.80 8.37
N LYS A 65 18.37 3.25 8.68
CA LYS A 65 18.93 4.49 8.13
C LYS A 65 19.05 4.44 6.61
N LYS A 66 19.55 3.30 6.09
CA LYS A 66 19.68 3.08 4.65
C LYS A 66 18.30 2.99 3.98
N LEU A 67 17.34 2.35 4.64
CA LEU A 67 15.97 2.26 4.16
C LEU A 67 15.34 3.66 4.05
N LEU A 68 15.45 4.49 5.10
CA LEU A 68 14.93 5.85 5.10
C LEU A 68 15.59 6.71 4.00
N SER A 69 16.92 6.65 3.87
CA SER A 69 17.65 7.37 2.81
C SER A 69 17.13 6.98 1.42
N ARG A 70 16.95 5.67 1.16
CA ARG A 70 16.42 5.19 -0.12
C ARG A 70 14.98 5.65 -0.38
N LEU A 71 14.16 5.72 0.64
CA LEU A 71 12.79 6.24 0.50
C LEU A 71 12.78 7.74 0.20
N ASP A 72 13.66 8.51 0.83
CA ASP A 72 13.81 9.95 0.56
C ASP A 72 14.33 10.19 -0.87
N GLU A 73 15.33 9.43 -1.31
CA GLU A 73 15.87 9.46 -2.66
C GLU A 73 14.81 9.11 -3.71
N LEU A 74 14.03 8.05 -3.46
CA LEU A 74 12.91 7.64 -4.31
C LEU A 74 11.84 8.73 -4.39
N GLN A 75 11.45 9.31 -3.26
CA GLN A 75 10.49 10.41 -3.22
C GLN A 75 11.00 11.62 -4.02
N GLY A 76 12.26 11.99 -3.80
CA GLY A 76 12.91 13.09 -4.53
C GLY A 76 12.92 12.88 -6.03
N GLU A 77 13.29 11.68 -6.48
CA GLU A 77 13.32 11.32 -7.91
C GLU A 77 11.92 11.37 -8.54
N VAL A 78 10.92 10.75 -7.90
CA VAL A 78 9.54 10.76 -8.36
C VAL A 78 8.99 12.19 -8.45
N MET A 79 9.19 13.01 -7.43
CA MET A 79 8.72 14.40 -7.42
C MET A 79 9.42 15.26 -8.48
N SER A 80 10.72 15.07 -8.68
CA SER A 80 11.49 15.73 -9.73
C SER A 80 10.95 15.39 -11.13
N GLN A 81 10.72 14.11 -11.39
CA GLN A 81 10.19 13.65 -12.67
C GLN A 81 8.78 14.17 -12.95
N LEU A 82 7.90 14.12 -11.95
CA LEU A 82 6.54 14.68 -12.06
C LEU A 82 6.57 16.18 -12.37
N LYS A 83 7.42 16.95 -11.70
CA LYS A 83 7.60 18.39 -11.95
C LYS A 83 8.08 18.66 -13.37
N ASN A 84 8.99 17.84 -13.86
CA ASN A 84 9.57 17.97 -15.20
C ASN A 84 8.69 17.35 -16.29
N ARG A 85 7.55 16.74 -15.93
CA ARG A 85 6.62 16.03 -16.83
C ARG A 85 7.33 14.99 -17.71
N ARG A 86 8.34 14.36 -17.17
CA ARG A 86 9.11 13.31 -17.83
C ARG A 86 9.29 12.17 -16.87
N ILE A 87 8.86 10.97 -17.25
CA ILE A 87 8.98 9.76 -16.44
C ILE A 87 10.08 8.89 -17.02
N ASP A 88 11.09 8.63 -16.18
CA ASP A 88 12.17 7.67 -16.42
C ASP A 88 12.05 6.58 -15.33
N GLN A 89 11.37 5.49 -15.66
CA GLN A 89 11.16 4.41 -14.70
C GLN A 89 12.46 3.69 -14.31
N VAL A 90 13.51 3.73 -15.16
CA VAL A 90 14.80 3.12 -14.85
C VAL A 90 15.49 3.90 -13.74
N ALA A 91 15.44 5.25 -13.79
CA ALA A 91 15.96 6.10 -12.73
C ALA A 91 15.19 5.88 -11.41
N ILE A 92 13.86 5.88 -11.47
CA ILE A 92 13.01 5.58 -10.29
C ILE A 92 13.34 4.20 -9.71
N ARG A 93 13.47 3.18 -10.57
CA ARG A 93 13.74 1.80 -10.14
C ARG A 93 15.07 1.65 -9.38
N ARG A 94 16.09 2.40 -9.76
CA ARG A 94 17.40 2.38 -9.08
C ARG A 94 17.31 2.76 -7.61
N GLU A 95 16.35 3.59 -7.26
CA GLU A 95 16.14 4.05 -5.88
C GLU A 95 15.23 3.12 -5.07
N PHE A 96 14.63 2.09 -5.68
CA PHE A 96 13.83 1.14 -4.92
C PHE A 96 14.66 0.43 -3.85
N PRO A 97 14.20 0.42 -2.59
CA PRO A 97 14.78 -0.46 -1.59
C PRO A 97 14.56 -1.92 -2.01
N LEU A 98 15.51 -2.80 -1.69
CA LEU A 98 15.28 -4.24 -1.85
C LEU A 98 14.46 -4.74 -0.67
N GLY A 99 13.21 -5.14 -0.92
CA GLY A 99 12.34 -5.59 0.16
C GLY A 99 11.00 -6.12 -0.29
N ARG A 100 10.25 -6.59 0.69
CA ARG A 100 8.87 -7.04 0.57
C ARG A 100 8.03 -6.48 1.71
N ILE A 101 6.82 -6.03 1.39
CA ILE A 101 5.81 -5.60 2.35
C ILE A 101 4.55 -6.40 2.09
N THR A 102 4.02 -7.04 3.11
CA THR A 102 2.72 -7.71 3.07
C THR A 102 1.80 -7.10 4.11
N LEU A 103 0.56 -6.86 3.74
CA LEU A 103 -0.49 -6.37 4.61
C LEU A 103 -1.75 -7.17 4.37
N THR A 104 -2.28 -7.76 5.41
CA THR A 104 -3.65 -8.29 5.43
C THR A 104 -4.39 -7.64 6.57
N THR A 105 -5.59 -7.13 6.32
CA THR A 105 -6.40 -6.55 7.38
C THR A 105 -7.88 -6.64 7.05
N GLY A 106 -8.68 -6.84 8.10
CA GLY A 106 -10.12 -6.64 8.09
C GLY A 106 -10.49 -5.34 8.80
N LYS A 107 -11.70 -5.28 9.29
CA LYS A 107 -12.26 -4.09 9.96
C LYS A 107 -12.16 -4.15 11.49
N ASP A 108 -11.83 -5.32 12.07
CA ASP A 108 -11.96 -5.58 13.51
C ASP A 108 -10.62 -5.42 14.25
N ASN A 109 -9.95 -4.28 14.00
CA ASN A 109 -8.71 -3.90 14.66
C ASN A 109 -8.66 -2.40 14.94
N PHE A 110 -7.74 -1.99 15.80
CA PHE A 110 -7.58 -0.58 16.18
C PHE A 110 -7.21 0.33 14.99
N ILE A 111 -6.33 -0.15 14.12
CA ILE A 111 -5.82 0.65 12.99
C ILE A 111 -6.95 0.94 12.00
N SER A 112 -7.75 -0.06 11.65
CA SER A 112 -8.92 0.11 10.78
C SER A 112 -9.95 1.05 11.39
N ARG A 113 -10.17 0.99 12.71
CA ARG A 113 -11.06 1.93 13.42
C ARG A 113 -10.54 3.35 13.40
N PHE A 114 -9.22 3.55 13.54
CA PHE A 114 -8.61 4.87 13.43
C PHE A 114 -8.74 5.44 12.01
N ILE A 115 -8.56 4.61 10.99
CA ILE A 115 -8.76 4.98 9.58
C ILE A 115 -10.22 5.34 9.32
N GLU A 116 -11.17 4.58 9.87
CA GLU A 116 -12.62 4.84 9.80
C GLU A 116 -12.97 6.21 10.40
N TYR A 117 -12.37 6.57 11.52
CA TYR A 117 -12.57 7.89 12.14
C TYR A 117 -12.17 9.05 11.20
N ASN A 118 -11.22 8.83 10.29
CA ASN A 118 -10.79 9.79 9.29
C ASN A 118 -11.61 9.73 7.97
N GLY A 119 -12.76 9.06 7.97
CA GLY A 119 -13.67 9.01 6.82
C GLY A 119 -13.33 7.95 5.78
N TYR A 120 -12.44 7.02 6.08
CA TYR A 120 -12.12 5.88 5.23
C TYR A 120 -12.60 4.59 5.88
N HIS A 121 -13.24 3.74 5.11
CA HIS A 121 -13.74 2.46 5.58
C HIS A 121 -13.48 1.39 4.52
N PHE A 122 -13.17 0.16 4.94
CA PHE A 122 -13.04 -1.01 4.07
C PHE A 122 -13.46 -2.28 4.83
N LYS A 123 -13.80 -3.31 4.09
CA LYS A 123 -14.08 -4.62 4.67
C LYS A 123 -12.79 -5.43 4.84
N THR A 124 -12.00 -5.51 3.78
CA THR A 124 -10.69 -6.20 3.79
C THR A 124 -9.70 -5.48 2.90
N VAL A 125 -8.44 -5.54 3.28
CA VAL A 125 -7.30 -5.16 2.45
C VAL A 125 -6.32 -6.32 2.44
N ASP A 126 -5.82 -6.64 1.26
CA ASP A 126 -4.75 -7.60 1.04
C ASP A 126 -3.72 -6.98 0.08
N MET A 127 -2.47 -6.95 0.48
CA MET A 127 -1.38 -6.36 -0.29
C MET A 127 -0.11 -7.20 -0.15
N ASP A 128 0.55 -7.47 -1.25
CA ASP A 128 1.91 -8.02 -1.32
C ASP A 128 2.69 -7.21 -2.35
N LEU A 129 3.66 -6.44 -1.88
CA LEU A 129 4.54 -5.63 -2.72
C LEU A 129 5.99 -6.06 -2.52
N ARG A 130 6.69 -6.22 -3.62
CA ARG A 130 8.13 -6.50 -3.67
C ARG A 130 8.81 -5.43 -4.48
N THR A 131 9.88 -4.90 -3.93
CA THR A 131 10.69 -3.86 -4.57
C THR A 131 12.14 -4.28 -4.69
N SER A 132 12.81 -3.87 -5.75
CA SER A 132 14.21 -4.13 -5.99
C SER A 132 14.76 -3.16 -7.04
N PRO A 133 16.01 -2.68 -6.91
CA PRO A 133 16.67 -1.92 -7.97
C PRO A 133 16.82 -2.70 -9.28
N ILE A 134 16.83 -4.03 -9.21
CA ILE A 134 17.01 -4.93 -10.36
C ILE A 134 15.66 -5.36 -10.94
N SER A 135 14.81 -5.95 -10.11
CA SER A 135 13.53 -6.52 -10.55
C SER A 135 12.35 -5.54 -10.47
N GLY A 136 12.60 -4.30 -10.05
CA GLY A 136 11.60 -3.24 -10.01
C GLY A 136 10.54 -3.41 -8.95
N LEU A 137 9.31 -3.01 -9.27
CA LEU A 137 8.12 -3.08 -8.41
C LEU A 137 7.19 -4.17 -8.92
N ASN A 138 6.86 -5.12 -8.05
CA ASN A 138 5.97 -6.24 -8.37
C ASN A 138 5.01 -6.48 -7.21
N GLY A 139 3.76 -6.76 -7.52
CA GLY A 139 2.80 -7.14 -6.48
C GLY A 139 1.37 -6.78 -6.80
N HIS A 140 0.55 -6.83 -5.75
CA HIS A 140 -0.88 -6.56 -5.84
C HIS A 140 -1.42 -5.82 -4.62
N LEU A 141 -2.55 -5.17 -4.83
CA LEU A 141 -3.40 -4.57 -3.80
C LEU A 141 -4.85 -4.93 -4.08
N ASN A 142 -5.50 -5.57 -3.13
CA ASN A 142 -6.91 -5.93 -3.16
C ASN A 142 -7.64 -5.25 -2.01
N ILE A 143 -8.72 -4.53 -2.31
CA ILE A 143 -9.57 -3.89 -1.31
C ILE A 143 -11.02 -4.25 -1.59
N ASP A 144 -11.74 -4.70 -0.57
CA ASP A 144 -13.17 -4.94 -0.64
C ASP A 144 -13.93 -3.89 0.17
N SER A 145 -15.04 -3.42 -0.41
CA SER A 145 -15.97 -2.45 0.22
C SER A 145 -15.27 -1.18 0.71
N LEU A 146 -14.47 -0.54 -0.15
CA LEU A 146 -13.82 0.72 0.17
C LEU A 146 -14.84 1.86 0.17
N VAL A 147 -14.90 2.62 1.26
CA VAL A 147 -15.54 3.93 1.30
C VAL A 147 -14.46 4.98 1.52
N ALA A 148 -14.40 5.96 0.66
CA ALA A 148 -13.42 7.04 0.71
C ALA A 148 -14.13 8.37 0.38
N GLN A 149 -14.14 9.30 1.33
CA GLN A 149 -14.78 10.61 1.16
C GLN A 149 -16.24 10.51 0.65
N GLY A 150 -16.97 9.53 1.15
CA GLY A 150 -18.37 9.29 0.77
C GLY A 150 -18.58 8.53 -0.53
N VAL A 151 -17.53 8.19 -1.27
CA VAL A 151 -17.61 7.32 -2.46
C VAL A 151 -17.43 5.87 -2.04
N GLN A 152 -18.39 5.02 -2.42
CA GLN A 152 -18.37 3.59 -2.13
C GLN A 152 -17.95 2.79 -3.37
N LEU A 153 -16.87 2.01 -3.20
CA LEU A 153 -16.36 1.07 -4.20
C LEU A 153 -16.44 -0.35 -3.64
N ASP A 154 -17.12 -1.26 -4.33
CA ASP A 154 -17.31 -2.62 -3.81
C ASP A 154 -16.02 -3.43 -3.88
N THR A 155 -15.26 -3.28 -4.98
CA THR A 155 -14.04 -4.04 -5.18
C THR A 155 -13.01 -3.19 -5.91
N VAL A 156 -11.80 -3.13 -5.37
CA VAL A 156 -10.62 -2.56 -6.02
C VAL A 156 -9.55 -3.63 -6.10
N ARG A 157 -9.03 -3.89 -7.30
CA ARG A 157 -7.93 -4.81 -7.54
C ARG A 157 -6.87 -4.09 -8.37
N ALA A 158 -5.65 -4.05 -7.88
CA ALA A 158 -4.54 -3.47 -8.59
C ALA A 158 -3.38 -4.45 -8.64
N ASN A 159 -2.70 -4.51 -9.78
CA ASN A 159 -1.49 -5.30 -9.95
C ASN A 159 -0.43 -4.43 -10.60
N VAL A 160 0.81 -4.66 -10.22
CA VAL A 160 1.98 -4.03 -10.81
C VAL A 160 3.04 -5.09 -11.04
N MET A 161 3.69 -5.04 -12.20
CA MET A 161 4.74 -5.97 -12.58
C MET A 161 5.80 -5.27 -13.43
N THR A 162 7.04 -5.41 -13.02
CA THR A 162 8.18 -4.96 -13.82
C THR A 162 8.64 -6.10 -14.73
N GLN A 163 8.72 -5.83 -16.02
CA GLN A 163 9.23 -6.75 -17.04
C GLN A 163 10.30 -6.04 -17.89
N GLY A 164 11.55 -6.41 -17.70
CA GLY A 164 12.67 -5.67 -18.30
C GLY A 164 12.69 -4.23 -17.79
N ASP A 165 12.70 -3.28 -18.71
CA ASP A 165 12.70 -1.84 -18.41
C ASP A 165 11.31 -1.20 -18.45
N THR A 166 10.28 -2.00 -18.31
CA THR A 166 8.89 -1.51 -18.33
C THR A 166 8.17 -1.96 -17.04
N ILE A 167 7.50 -1.02 -16.38
CA ILE A 167 6.57 -1.31 -15.30
C ILE A 167 5.17 -1.33 -15.90
N ARG A 168 4.50 -2.47 -15.84
CA ARG A 168 3.11 -2.63 -16.25
C ARG A 168 2.22 -2.61 -15.03
N TYR A 169 1.10 -1.91 -15.13
CA TYR A 169 0.11 -1.87 -14.07
C TYR A 169 -1.29 -2.05 -14.62
N THR A 170 -2.12 -2.67 -13.83
CA THR A 170 -3.55 -2.84 -14.09
C THR A 170 -4.33 -2.50 -12.84
N ALA A 171 -5.45 -1.82 -12.99
CA ALA A 171 -6.40 -1.64 -11.91
C ALA A 171 -7.82 -1.95 -12.41
N ARG A 172 -8.57 -2.64 -11.59
CA ARG A 172 -9.97 -2.95 -11.83
C ARG A 172 -10.80 -2.50 -10.64
N ILE A 173 -11.78 -1.64 -10.90
CA ILE A 173 -12.74 -1.19 -9.90
C ILE A 173 -14.11 -1.69 -10.35
N VAL A 174 -14.84 -2.34 -9.46
CA VAL A 174 -16.16 -2.89 -9.75
C VAL A 174 -17.13 -2.48 -8.67
N ASN A 175 -18.21 -1.84 -9.09
CA ASN A 175 -19.41 -1.66 -8.30
C ASN A 175 -20.53 -2.52 -8.89
N ASN A 176 -21.00 -3.46 -8.09
CA ASN A 176 -22.04 -4.41 -8.53
C ASN A 176 -23.45 -3.81 -8.39
N LYS A 177 -24.47 -4.58 -8.83
CA LYS A 177 -25.89 -4.12 -8.80
C LYS A 177 -26.45 -3.81 -7.40
N LYS A 178 -25.76 -4.19 -6.33
CA LYS A 178 -26.14 -3.89 -4.94
C LYS A 178 -25.51 -2.62 -4.40
N ASN A 179 -24.57 -2.00 -5.16
CA ASN A 179 -23.97 -0.74 -4.76
C ASN A 179 -25.04 0.36 -4.71
N PRO A 180 -25.18 1.10 -3.59
CA PRO A 180 -26.25 2.08 -3.42
C PRO A 180 -26.03 3.37 -4.23
N GLN A 181 -24.84 3.60 -4.77
CA GLN A 181 -24.50 4.83 -5.46
C GLN A 181 -24.44 4.65 -6.97
N TYR A 182 -23.50 3.80 -7.43
CA TYR A 182 -23.23 3.66 -8.85
C TYR A 182 -22.91 2.21 -9.20
N VAL A 183 -23.44 1.73 -10.30
CA VAL A 183 -23.10 0.41 -10.86
C VAL A 183 -22.22 0.62 -12.07
N PHE A 184 -20.98 0.23 -11.98
CA PHE A 184 -19.99 0.37 -13.07
C PHE A 184 -18.82 -0.60 -12.90
N GLN A 185 -18.08 -0.77 -13.97
CA GLN A 185 -16.74 -1.37 -13.94
C GLN A 185 -15.76 -0.44 -14.61
N ALA A 186 -14.70 -0.08 -13.92
CA ALA A 186 -13.56 0.64 -14.48
C ALA A 186 -12.36 -0.30 -14.62
N LEU A 187 -11.71 -0.26 -15.78
CA LEU A 187 -10.45 -0.93 -16.06
C LEU A 187 -9.43 0.12 -16.44
N VAL A 188 -8.30 0.10 -15.75
CA VAL A 188 -7.15 0.92 -16.07
C VAL A 188 -5.99 -0.03 -16.32
N ASP A 189 -5.34 0.11 -17.43
CA ASP A 189 -4.11 -0.59 -17.77
C ASP A 189 -3.12 0.42 -18.35
N GLY A 190 -1.85 0.17 -18.11
CA GLY A 190 -0.82 1.04 -18.65
C GLY A 190 0.58 0.50 -18.37
N GLU A 191 1.52 1.21 -18.95
CA GLU A 191 2.93 0.91 -18.77
C GLU A 191 3.75 2.19 -18.61
N LEU A 192 4.82 2.07 -17.83
CA LEU A 192 5.85 3.08 -17.67
C LEU A 192 7.16 2.50 -18.22
N ALA A 193 7.70 3.14 -19.24
CA ALA A 193 8.96 2.77 -19.86
C ALA A 193 9.99 3.92 -19.72
N GLU A 194 11.22 3.71 -20.17
CA GLU A 194 12.28 4.73 -20.14
C GLU A 194 11.90 6.03 -20.87
N ARG A 195 11.09 5.92 -21.92
CA ARG A 195 10.78 7.05 -22.82
C ARG A 195 9.33 7.52 -22.78
N GLY A 196 8.59 7.10 -21.78
CA GLY A 196 7.21 7.56 -21.67
C GLY A 196 6.30 6.62 -20.89
N SER A 197 5.05 7.01 -20.85
CA SER A 197 3.97 6.26 -20.21
C SER A 197 2.83 6.07 -21.21
N ASP A 198 2.19 4.93 -21.14
CA ASP A 198 0.94 4.64 -21.83
C ASP A 198 -0.12 4.32 -20.77
N ILE A 199 -1.30 4.91 -20.90
CA ILE A 199 -2.42 4.70 -19.99
C ILE A 199 -3.69 4.54 -20.83
N ALA A 200 -4.42 3.45 -20.59
CA ALA A 200 -5.77 3.25 -21.11
C ALA A 200 -6.76 3.07 -19.96
N ALA A 201 -7.81 3.88 -19.95
CA ALA A 201 -8.91 3.75 -19.01
C ALA A 201 -10.22 3.49 -19.74
N ARG A 202 -10.98 2.51 -19.28
CA ARG A 202 -12.26 2.10 -19.85
C ARG A 202 -13.29 1.97 -18.74
N ILE A 203 -14.43 2.62 -18.90
CA ILE A 203 -15.53 2.55 -17.94
C ILE A 203 -16.74 1.94 -18.63
N TYR A 204 -17.29 0.91 -18.03
CA TYR A 204 -18.47 0.18 -18.48
C TYR A 204 -19.64 0.44 -17.54
N ASP A 205 -20.84 0.56 -18.10
CA ASP A 205 -22.08 0.69 -17.33
C ASP A 205 -22.57 -0.63 -16.71
N ALA A 206 -23.70 -0.59 -16.05
CA ALA A 206 -24.34 -1.75 -15.42
C ALA A 206 -24.66 -2.91 -16.38
N ASN A 207 -24.77 -2.63 -17.68
CA ASN A 207 -25.09 -3.60 -18.74
C ASN A 207 -23.82 -4.09 -19.47
N GLY A 208 -22.63 -3.65 -19.03
CA GLY A 208 -21.37 -3.97 -19.68
C GLY A 208 -21.11 -3.18 -20.96
N LYS A 209 -21.89 -2.13 -21.23
CA LYS A 209 -21.66 -1.25 -22.38
C LYS A 209 -20.56 -0.25 -22.05
N LEU A 210 -19.61 -0.10 -22.96
CA LEU A 210 -18.53 0.89 -22.83
C LEU A 210 -19.12 2.32 -22.88
N GLY A 211 -18.98 3.04 -21.79
CA GLY A 211 -19.41 4.43 -21.66
C GLY A 211 -18.30 5.43 -21.94
N VAL A 212 -17.08 5.18 -21.41
CA VAL A 212 -15.93 6.09 -21.54
C VAL A 212 -14.68 5.30 -21.85
N ARG A 213 -13.87 5.82 -22.77
CA ARG A 213 -12.52 5.36 -23.06
C ARG A 213 -11.59 6.57 -23.13
N VAL A 214 -10.50 6.51 -22.38
CA VAL A 214 -9.41 7.51 -22.40
C VAL A 214 -8.12 6.77 -22.67
N GLY A 215 -7.29 7.28 -23.54
CA GLY A 215 -5.92 6.82 -23.79
C GLY A 215 -4.99 8.04 -23.88
N LEU A 216 -3.81 7.92 -23.31
CA LEU A 216 -2.73 8.91 -23.33
C LEU A 216 -1.45 8.23 -23.75
#